data_59f5e071e221ff88246c2b488e9ff2a2
#
_entry.id   59f5e071e221ff88246c2b488e9ff2a2
#
_cell.length_a   1.000
_cell.length_b   1.000
_cell.length_c   1.000
_cell.angle_alpha   90.00
_cell.angle_beta   90.00
_cell.angle_gamma   90.00
#
_symmetry.space_group_name_H-M   'P 1'
#
loop_
_entity.id
_entity.type
_entity.pdbx_description
1 polymer ?
#
loop_
_entity_poly.entity_id
_entity_poly.type
_entity_poly.pdbx_seq_one_letter_code
_entity_poly.pdbx_strand_id
1 'polypeptide(L)'
;MFGAASLAGGFTTDPAQLIAARAVMGLGAAMTFPATLSLLSNVFTERRERARAIGLWGAIAGVAIAMGPIAGGWLLEQFSWASIFIAMAPVAAAAAILVALFVPTSKDPEAAAPDIAGLVLSSATMALLVFTIIEAPAYGWGAGRSVAGFAASAVLLAAFIVRERRAAHPMLDVRLFANLRFSAASGAVTVSFFTLFGFIFLITQYFQFVRGYGPFATGVRLLPVALSVGAGSVAGTALAVRAGTKLIVTTGLVAMAAFYGWAAATTSSTLSYGVIAAQMVVFGLGLGLTSAPATESIMGAISRAKAGVGSAVNDSTRLIGGTLGVAVIGSVYASVYGSRLTATLPASLPGPVAAIAHQSVGAAYVAAGQIAALGHPVLGQALQHAAANAFLRGLTIGCLVAGGVAAAGALLAVLFLPAQPARPASPAADEPATAEGRRAAETPAHPASAAW
;
A
#
# COMPACT_ATOMS: atom_id res chain seq x y z
N MET A 1 12.91 2.17 18.76
CA MET A 1 11.54 2.69 18.83
C MET A 1 10.52 1.68 18.30
N PHE A 2 10.55 1.27 17.03
CA PHE A 2 9.60 0.30 16.46
C PHE A 2 9.50 -1.01 17.27
N GLY A 3 10.63 -1.69 17.56
CA GLY A 3 10.63 -2.95 18.31
C GLY A 3 10.11 -2.82 19.74
N ALA A 4 10.44 -1.73 20.42
CA ALA A 4 9.93 -1.49 21.78
C ALA A 4 8.41 -1.24 21.79
N ALA A 5 7.91 -0.44 20.83
CA ALA A 5 6.48 -0.21 20.70
C ALA A 5 5.72 -1.48 20.25
N SER A 6 6.33 -2.32 19.41
CA SER A 6 5.78 -3.62 19.05
C SER A 6 5.68 -4.53 20.27
N LEU A 7 6.76 -4.62 21.06
CA LEU A 7 6.73 -5.41 22.29
C LEU A 7 5.64 -4.92 23.26
N ALA A 8 5.54 -3.60 23.48
CA ALA A 8 4.48 -3.02 24.29
C ALA A 8 3.08 -3.38 23.76
N GLY A 9 2.89 -3.36 22.43
CA GLY A 9 1.64 -3.75 21.79
C GLY A 9 1.23 -5.21 22.07
N GLY A 10 2.20 -6.11 22.27
CA GLY A 10 1.93 -7.51 22.64
C GLY A 10 1.41 -7.71 24.07
N PHE A 11 1.55 -6.72 24.94
CA PHE A 11 1.07 -6.78 26.34
C PHE A 11 -0.17 -5.89 26.59
N THR A 12 -0.74 -5.30 25.54
CA THR A 12 -1.95 -4.47 25.69
C THR A 12 -3.18 -5.32 25.95
N THR A 13 -4.07 -4.83 26.82
CA THR A 13 -5.34 -5.45 27.16
C THR A 13 -6.54 -4.65 26.64
N ASP A 14 -6.30 -3.46 26.17
CA ASP A 14 -7.32 -2.50 25.70
C ASP A 14 -7.04 -2.08 24.26
N PRO A 15 -8.05 -2.02 23.38
CA PRO A 15 -7.89 -1.57 22.00
C PRO A 15 -7.24 -0.20 21.84
N ALA A 16 -7.52 0.76 22.74
CA ALA A 16 -6.93 2.09 22.67
C ALA A 16 -5.42 2.06 22.92
N GLN A 17 -4.96 1.23 23.88
CA GLN A 17 -3.53 1.00 24.12
C GLN A 17 -2.84 0.41 22.89
N LEU A 18 -3.49 -0.57 22.24
CA LEU A 18 -2.96 -1.17 21.02
C LEU A 18 -2.88 -0.16 19.87
N ILE A 19 -3.89 0.68 19.69
CA ILE A 19 -3.89 1.77 18.70
C ILE A 19 -2.72 2.73 18.97
N ALA A 20 -2.51 3.13 20.23
CA ALA A 20 -1.39 3.99 20.62
C ALA A 20 -0.02 3.33 20.33
N ALA A 21 0.15 2.06 20.70
CA ALA A 21 1.38 1.30 20.39
C ALA A 21 1.63 1.23 18.88
N ARG A 22 0.60 0.96 18.08
CA ARG A 22 0.70 0.95 16.61
C ARG A 22 1.01 2.31 16.02
N ALA A 23 0.51 3.40 16.59
CA ALA A 23 0.88 4.76 16.18
C ALA A 23 2.39 5.00 16.39
N VAL A 24 2.93 4.61 17.54
CA VAL A 24 4.39 4.71 17.82
C VAL A 24 5.20 3.78 16.90
N MET A 25 4.71 2.57 16.61
CA MET A 25 5.31 1.68 15.62
C MET A 25 5.35 2.35 14.23
N GLY A 26 4.24 3.01 13.84
CA GLY A 26 4.15 3.72 12.57
C GLY A 26 5.19 4.84 12.44
N LEU A 27 5.41 5.63 13.50
CA LEU A 27 6.47 6.64 13.55
C LEU A 27 7.86 6.00 13.37
N GLY A 28 8.13 4.88 14.05
CA GLY A 28 9.38 4.15 13.90
C GLY A 28 9.61 3.60 12.48
N ALA A 29 8.57 3.06 11.87
CA ALA A 29 8.60 2.56 10.50
C ALA A 29 8.84 3.69 9.47
N ALA A 30 8.18 4.84 9.65
CA ALA A 30 8.32 6.01 8.79
C ALA A 30 9.76 6.57 8.79
N MET A 31 10.47 6.48 9.91
CA MET A 31 11.88 6.86 9.99
C MET A 31 12.81 5.83 9.35
N THR A 32 12.47 4.54 9.40
CA THR A 32 13.36 3.46 8.99
C THR A 32 13.32 3.22 7.48
N PHE A 33 12.13 3.12 6.89
CA PHE A 33 11.96 2.65 5.52
C PHE A 33 12.62 3.55 4.46
N PRO A 34 12.45 4.89 4.46
CA PRO A 34 13.15 5.76 3.52
C PRO A 34 14.67 5.80 3.73
N ALA A 35 15.12 5.65 4.99
CA ALA A 35 16.53 5.65 5.33
C ALA A 35 17.28 4.47 4.69
N THR A 36 16.66 3.29 4.55
CA THR A 36 17.30 2.11 3.96
C THR A 36 17.72 2.34 2.50
N LEU A 37 16.83 2.93 1.70
CA LEU A 37 17.11 3.19 0.29
C LEU A 37 18.10 4.35 0.10
N SER A 38 18.03 5.37 0.97
CA SER A 38 18.98 6.47 0.99
C SER A 38 20.40 5.99 1.31
N LEU A 39 20.56 5.13 2.32
CA LEU A 39 21.85 4.52 2.68
C LEU A 39 22.44 3.70 1.54
N LEU A 40 21.63 2.84 0.90
CA LEU A 40 22.09 2.05 -0.26
C LEU A 40 22.57 2.95 -1.40
N SER A 41 21.85 4.06 -1.65
CA SER A 41 22.22 5.01 -2.72
C SER A 41 23.50 5.78 -2.42
N ASN A 42 23.80 6.03 -1.15
CA ASN A 42 25.02 6.73 -0.70
C ASN A 42 26.25 5.82 -0.61
N VAL A 43 26.09 4.58 -0.14
CA VAL A 43 27.19 3.63 0.02
C VAL A 43 27.67 3.09 -1.33
N PHE A 44 26.74 2.74 -2.23
CA PHE A 44 27.05 2.23 -3.55
C PHE A 44 27.07 3.35 -4.58
N THR A 45 28.24 3.97 -4.81
CA THR A 45 28.39 5.10 -5.75
C THR A 45 28.45 4.64 -7.19
N GLU A 46 29.01 3.45 -7.48
CA GLU A 46 29.06 2.88 -8.82
C GLU A 46 27.64 2.47 -9.29
N ARG A 47 27.27 2.88 -10.50
CA ARG A 47 25.93 2.64 -11.07
C ARG A 47 25.53 1.17 -11.09
N ARG A 48 26.47 0.27 -11.41
CA ARG A 48 26.20 -1.17 -11.54
C ARG A 48 26.00 -1.83 -10.18
N GLU A 49 26.81 -1.48 -9.20
CA GLU A 49 26.71 -1.99 -7.83
C GLU A 49 25.45 -1.49 -7.14
N ARG A 50 25.15 -0.20 -7.28
CA ARG A 50 23.92 0.39 -6.75
C ARG A 50 22.66 -0.26 -7.34
N ALA A 51 22.63 -0.51 -8.65
CA ALA A 51 21.51 -1.20 -9.29
C ALA A 51 21.31 -2.63 -8.74
N ARG A 52 22.42 -3.36 -8.47
CA ARG A 52 22.34 -4.69 -7.85
C ARG A 52 21.85 -4.63 -6.40
N ALA A 53 22.36 -3.69 -5.61
CA ALA A 53 21.96 -3.50 -4.21
C ALA A 53 20.46 -3.14 -4.09
N ILE A 54 19.98 -2.22 -4.91
CA ILE A 54 18.54 -1.85 -4.97
C ILE A 54 17.70 -3.03 -5.46
N GLY A 55 18.18 -3.80 -6.44
CA GLY A 55 17.52 -5.02 -6.91
C GLY A 55 17.37 -6.07 -5.81
N LEU A 56 18.44 -6.30 -5.03
CA LEU A 56 18.41 -7.22 -3.89
C LEU A 56 17.48 -6.72 -2.78
N TRP A 57 17.51 -5.42 -2.47
CA TRP A 57 16.59 -4.79 -1.52
C TRP A 57 15.12 -5.01 -1.92
N GLY A 58 14.80 -4.81 -3.21
CA GLY A 58 13.46 -5.06 -3.73
C GLY A 58 13.06 -6.54 -3.69
N ALA A 59 13.99 -7.45 -3.96
CA ALA A 59 13.74 -8.90 -3.87
C ALA A 59 13.46 -9.33 -2.42
N ILE A 60 14.22 -8.84 -1.44
CA ILE A 60 14.00 -9.10 -0.01
C ILE A 60 12.64 -8.56 0.43
N ALA A 61 12.27 -7.34 0.01
CA ALA A 61 10.95 -6.78 0.29
C ALA A 61 9.83 -7.64 -0.29
N GLY A 62 9.99 -8.16 -1.51
CA GLY A 62 9.03 -9.10 -2.13
C GLY A 62 8.87 -10.40 -1.35
N VAL A 63 9.99 -11.00 -0.91
CA VAL A 63 9.96 -12.21 -0.06
C VAL A 63 9.27 -11.91 1.27
N ALA A 64 9.54 -10.77 1.90
CA ALA A 64 8.90 -10.39 3.16
C ALA A 64 7.38 -10.22 3.02
N ILE A 65 6.90 -9.63 1.91
CA ILE A 65 5.47 -9.50 1.63
C ILE A 65 4.80 -10.87 1.47
N ALA A 66 5.46 -11.81 0.79
CA ALA A 66 4.94 -13.17 0.61
C ALA A 66 4.95 -13.98 1.93
N MET A 67 6.02 -13.83 2.73
CA MET A 67 6.18 -14.56 3.99
C MET A 67 5.33 -14.00 5.13
N GLY A 68 4.96 -12.70 5.09
CA GLY A 68 4.19 -12.05 6.15
C GLY A 68 2.92 -12.80 6.54
N PRO A 69 1.98 -13.06 5.62
CA PRO A 69 0.76 -13.81 5.92
C PRO A 69 1.00 -15.25 6.40
N ILE A 70 2.06 -15.90 5.91
CA ILE A 70 2.40 -17.28 6.29
C ILE A 70 2.95 -17.30 7.71
N ALA A 71 3.96 -16.49 8.00
CA ALA A 71 4.57 -16.41 9.32
C ALA A 71 3.58 -15.89 10.37
N GLY A 72 2.82 -14.84 10.04
CA GLY A 72 1.76 -14.31 10.90
C GLY A 72 0.65 -15.33 11.14
N GLY A 73 0.25 -16.06 10.11
CA GLY A 73 -0.75 -17.13 10.21
C GLY A 73 -0.29 -18.27 11.10
N TRP A 74 0.97 -18.70 10.97
CA TRP A 74 1.58 -19.72 11.83
C TRP A 74 1.63 -19.28 13.29
N LEU A 75 2.06 -18.03 13.54
CA LEU A 75 2.10 -17.50 14.90
C LEU A 75 0.71 -17.43 15.52
N LEU A 76 -0.31 -17.04 14.77
CA LEU A 76 -1.71 -16.99 15.24
C LEU A 76 -2.29 -18.39 15.50
N GLU A 77 -1.85 -19.41 14.79
CA GLU A 77 -2.36 -20.78 14.95
C GLU A 77 -1.73 -21.49 16.15
N GLN A 78 -0.45 -21.20 16.45
CA GLN A 78 0.29 -21.82 17.54
C GLN A 78 0.22 -21.03 18.86
N PHE A 79 0.04 -19.70 18.76
CA PHE A 79 0.10 -18.79 19.90
C PHE A 79 -1.07 -17.81 19.88
N SER A 80 -1.11 -16.90 20.84
CA SER A 80 -2.09 -15.80 20.87
C SER A 80 -1.79 -14.73 19.81
N TRP A 81 -2.75 -13.84 19.55
CA TRP A 81 -2.57 -12.71 18.65
C TRP A 81 -1.39 -11.79 19.03
N ALA A 82 -1.05 -11.71 20.33
CA ALA A 82 0.06 -10.94 20.87
C ALA A 82 1.41 -11.41 20.31
N SER A 83 1.52 -12.69 19.93
CA SER A 83 2.75 -13.28 19.40
C SER A 83 3.28 -12.57 18.16
N ILE A 84 2.42 -12.02 17.32
CA ILE A 84 2.82 -11.24 16.13
C ILE A 84 3.64 -10.02 16.55
N PHE A 85 3.19 -9.31 17.58
CA PHE A 85 3.86 -8.12 18.09
C PHE A 85 5.15 -8.46 18.83
N ILE A 86 5.12 -9.51 19.66
CA ILE A 86 6.28 -9.98 20.42
C ILE A 86 7.39 -10.49 19.49
N ALA A 87 7.05 -11.23 18.45
CA ALA A 87 8.01 -11.76 17.47
C ALA A 87 8.72 -10.65 16.67
N MET A 88 8.08 -9.49 16.47
CA MET A 88 8.71 -8.36 15.80
C MET A 88 9.83 -7.70 16.64
N ALA A 89 9.78 -7.80 17.97
CA ALA A 89 10.77 -7.17 18.83
C ALA A 89 12.19 -7.75 18.66
N PRO A 90 12.43 -9.08 18.70
CA PRO A 90 13.75 -9.64 18.46
C PRO A 90 14.24 -9.39 17.02
N VAL A 91 13.34 -9.39 16.02
CA VAL A 91 13.70 -9.06 14.63
C VAL A 91 14.19 -7.60 14.54
N ALA A 92 13.49 -6.66 15.16
CA ALA A 92 13.88 -5.26 15.20
C ALA A 92 15.16 -5.05 15.98
N ALA A 93 15.39 -5.78 17.09
CA ALA A 93 16.62 -5.71 17.87
C ALA A 93 17.82 -6.26 17.07
N ALA A 94 17.67 -7.40 16.41
CA ALA A 94 18.70 -7.96 15.55
C ALA A 94 19.05 -7.01 14.40
N ALA A 95 18.04 -6.42 13.74
CA ALA A 95 18.25 -5.42 12.69
C ALA A 95 19.00 -4.19 13.22
N ALA A 96 18.64 -3.68 14.41
CA ALA A 96 19.31 -2.53 15.03
C ALA A 96 20.78 -2.85 15.36
N ILE A 97 21.08 -4.04 15.88
CA ILE A 97 22.45 -4.49 16.16
C ILE A 97 23.26 -4.58 14.87
N LEU A 98 22.69 -5.22 13.81
CA LEU A 98 23.37 -5.34 12.52
C LEU A 98 23.66 -3.96 11.89
N VAL A 99 22.69 -3.04 11.96
CA VAL A 99 22.89 -1.66 11.50
C VAL A 99 23.99 -0.96 12.30
N ALA A 100 23.99 -1.08 13.62
CA ALA A 100 25.00 -0.45 14.47
C ALA A 100 26.42 -1.00 14.22
N LEU A 101 26.56 -2.28 13.86
CA LEU A 101 27.86 -2.93 13.63
C LEU A 101 28.40 -2.72 12.21
N PHE A 102 27.52 -2.70 11.19
CA PHE A 102 27.95 -2.81 9.80
C PHE A 102 27.62 -1.59 8.93
N VAL A 103 26.71 -0.72 9.36
CA VAL A 103 26.30 0.42 8.54
C VAL A 103 27.07 1.68 8.95
N PRO A 104 27.81 2.32 8.03
CA PRO A 104 28.53 3.55 8.33
C PRO A 104 27.55 4.69 8.64
N THR A 105 27.96 5.58 9.53
CA THR A 105 27.18 6.77 9.84
C THR A 105 27.13 7.67 8.61
N SER A 106 25.92 7.97 8.12
CA SER A 106 25.67 8.91 7.04
C SER A 106 24.86 10.08 7.57
N LYS A 107 25.36 11.31 7.37
CA LYS A 107 24.67 12.53 7.78
C LYS A 107 24.80 13.56 6.65
N ASP A 108 23.68 14.14 6.24
CA ASP A 108 23.67 15.25 5.32
C ASP A 108 24.00 16.53 6.09
N PRO A 109 25.12 17.22 5.80
CA PRO A 109 25.48 18.46 6.47
C PRO A 109 24.56 19.63 6.11
N GLU A 110 23.88 19.57 4.97
CA GLU A 110 22.95 20.60 4.47
C GLU A 110 21.47 20.27 4.73
N ALA A 111 21.18 19.29 5.58
CA ALA A 111 19.82 18.88 5.86
C ALA A 111 18.98 20.06 6.38
N ALA A 112 17.95 20.44 5.63
CA ALA A 112 17.00 21.45 6.06
C ALA A 112 16.21 21.01 7.30
N ALA A 113 15.81 21.95 8.13
CA ALA A 113 14.97 21.65 9.29
C ALA A 113 13.63 21.01 8.83
N PRO A 114 13.16 19.96 9.54
CA PRO A 114 11.93 19.27 9.17
C PRO A 114 10.71 20.22 9.29
N ASP A 115 9.80 20.17 8.32
CA ASP A 115 8.54 20.92 8.37
C ASP A 115 7.53 20.21 9.30
N ILE A 116 7.66 20.52 10.62
CA ILE A 116 6.76 19.96 11.64
C ILE A 116 5.30 20.36 11.39
N ALA A 117 5.04 21.57 10.89
CA ALA A 117 3.67 22.01 10.63
C ALA A 117 3.06 21.24 9.45
N GLY A 118 3.81 21.03 8.35
CA GLY A 118 3.40 20.16 7.23
C GLY A 118 3.15 18.72 7.68
N LEU A 119 4.04 18.16 8.52
CA LEU A 119 3.89 16.82 9.09
C LEU A 119 2.61 16.68 9.92
N VAL A 120 2.34 17.62 10.81
CA VAL A 120 1.13 17.59 11.67
C VAL A 120 -0.13 17.76 10.84
N LEU A 121 -0.15 18.69 9.88
CA LEU A 121 -1.33 18.93 9.03
C LEU A 121 -1.64 17.72 8.15
N SER A 122 -0.64 17.11 7.51
CA SER A 122 -0.85 15.93 6.67
C SER A 122 -1.31 14.72 7.48
N SER A 123 -0.69 14.49 8.64
CA SER A 123 -1.06 13.39 9.54
C SER A 123 -2.47 13.58 10.11
N ALA A 124 -2.82 14.79 10.56
CA ALA A 124 -4.16 15.12 11.07
C ALA A 124 -5.23 14.98 9.99
N THR A 125 -4.93 15.44 8.76
CA THR A 125 -5.83 15.28 7.60
C THR A 125 -6.15 13.81 7.37
N MET A 126 -5.12 12.97 7.30
CA MET A 126 -5.30 11.55 7.01
C MET A 126 -5.99 10.83 8.16
N ALA A 127 -5.58 11.10 9.40
CA ALA A 127 -6.19 10.47 10.58
C ALA A 127 -7.68 10.81 10.69
N LEU A 128 -8.04 12.08 10.54
CA LEU A 128 -9.44 12.51 10.61
C LEU A 128 -10.28 11.97 9.44
N LEU A 129 -9.74 11.99 8.22
CA LEU A 129 -10.42 11.44 7.05
C LEU A 129 -10.74 9.95 7.22
N VAL A 130 -9.72 9.17 7.59
CA VAL A 130 -9.84 7.72 7.79
C VAL A 130 -10.79 7.40 8.94
N PHE A 131 -10.66 8.10 10.08
CA PHE A 131 -11.56 7.94 11.21
C PHE A 131 -13.02 8.21 10.80
N THR A 132 -13.25 9.31 10.08
CA THR A 132 -14.61 9.67 9.61
C THR A 132 -15.18 8.59 8.67
N ILE A 133 -14.36 8.07 7.75
CA ILE A 133 -14.79 6.99 6.84
C ILE A 133 -15.15 5.72 7.63
N ILE A 134 -14.36 5.34 8.62
CA ILE A 134 -14.57 4.13 9.43
C ILE A 134 -15.83 4.23 10.27
N GLU A 135 -16.11 5.41 10.86
CA GLU A 135 -17.26 5.63 11.73
C GLU A 135 -18.56 5.97 10.97
N ALA A 136 -18.46 6.37 9.70
CA ALA A 136 -19.63 6.75 8.88
C ALA A 136 -20.71 5.66 8.78
N PRO A 137 -20.41 4.34 8.72
CA PRO A 137 -21.42 3.29 8.77
C PRO A 137 -22.24 3.26 10.06
N ALA A 138 -21.62 3.57 11.20
CA ALA A 138 -22.28 3.55 12.52
C ALA A 138 -23.12 4.81 12.75
N TYR A 139 -22.59 5.98 12.36
CA TYR A 139 -23.30 7.26 12.57
C TYR A 139 -24.29 7.61 11.45
N GLY A 140 -24.11 7.04 10.28
CA GLY A 140 -24.77 7.41 9.03
C GLY A 140 -23.89 8.36 8.19
N TRP A 141 -23.78 8.05 6.89
CA TRP A 141 -22.95 8.82 5.94
C TRP A 141 -23.37 10.29 5.83
N GLY A 142 -24.66 10.59 5.93
CA GLY A 142 -25.25 11.95 5.89
C GLY A 142 -25.39 12.60 7.28
N ALA A 143 -25.01 11.94 8.35
CA ALA A 143 -25.10 12.49 9.69
C ALA A 143 -24.20 13.71 9.87
N GLY A 144 -24.63 14.68 10.68
CA GLY A 144 -23.88 15.92 10.90
C GLY A 144 -22.43 15.69 11.36
N ARG A 145 -22.17 14.64 12.15
CA ARG A 145 -20.82 14.24 12.56
C ARG A 145 -19.95 13.79 11.39
N SER A 146 -20.48 12.95 10.50
CA SER A 146 -19.77 12.48 9.31
C SER A 146 -19.48 13.62 8.35
N VAL A 147 -20.48 14.46 8.07
CA VAL A 147 -20.31 15.65 7.22
C VAL A 147 -19.29 16.63 7.81
N ALA A 148 -19.36 16.90 9.11
CA ALA A 148 -18.39 17.76 9.79
C ALA A 148 -16.97 17.19 9.75
N GLY A 149 -16.80 15.86 9.91
CA GLY A 149 -15.51 15.17 9.81
C GLY A 149 -14.92 15.28 8.42
N PHE A 150 -15.70 15.05 7.36
CA PHE A 150 -15.26 15.24 5.97
C PHE A 150 -14.90 16.70 5.66
N ALA A 151 -15.73 17.65 6.10
CA ALA A 151 -15.46 19.08 5.93
C ALA A 151 -14.17 19.51 6.64
N ALA A 152 -13.98 19.08 7.89
CA ALA A 152 -12.77 19.39 8.65
C ALA A 152 -11.53 18.74 8.00
N SER A 153 -11.61 17.51 7.49
CA SER A 153 -10.52 16.88 6.74
C SER A 153 -10.18 17.65 5.47
N ALA A 154 -11.17 18.16 4.75
CA ALA A 154 -10.96 18.99 3.56
C ALA A 154 -10.30 20.33 3.91
N VAL A 155 -10.69 20.97 5.03
CA VAL A 155 -10.05 22.21 5.52
C VAL A 155 -8.60 21.96 5.92
N LEU A 156 -8.31 20.87 6.62
CA LEU A 156 -6.94 20.50 6.99
C LEU A 156 -6.08 20.20 5.74
N LEU A 157 -6.64 19.52 4.73
CA LEU A 157 -5.96 19.29 3.46
C LEU A 157 -5.64 20.61 2.73
N ALA A 158 -6.61 21.51 2.69
CA ALA A 158 -6.41 22.84 2.09
C ALA A 158 -5.32 23.62 2.85
N ALA A 159 -5.35 23.61 4.19
CA ALA A 159 -4.32 24.23 5.02
C ALA A 159 -2.93 23.61 4.78
N PHE A 160 -2.84 22.28 4.65
CA PHE A 160 -1.61 21.58 4.27
C PHE A 160 -1.09 22.06 2.91
N ILE A 161 -1.93 22.08 1.88
CA ILE A 161 -1.53 22.51 0.53
C ILE A 161 -1.07 23.98 0.52
N VAL A 162 -1.77 24.86 1.25
CA VAL A 162 -1.38 26.27 1.38
C VAL A 162 -0.04 26.41 2.12
N ARG A 163 0.16 25.62 3.17
CA ARG A 163 1.42 25.60 3.94
C ARG A 163 2.58 25.16 3.05
N GLU A 164 2.46 24.03 2.33
CA GLU A 164 3.48 23.48 1.46
C GLU A 164 3.85 24.44 0.30
N ARG A 165 2.87 25.19 -0.21
CA ARG A 165 3.11 26.21 -1.24
C ARG A 165 3.87 27.43 -0.73
N ARG A 166 3.79 27.75 0.56
CA ARG A 166 4.39 28.92 1.19
C ARG A 166 5.65 28.64 1.98
N ALA A 167 5.92 27.37 2.31
CA ALA A 167 7.10 26.99 3.07
C ALA A 167 8.38 27.22 2.26
N ALA A 168 9.41 27.75 2.94
CA ALA A 168 10.74 27.89 2.34
C ALA A 168 11.39 26.51 2.04
N HIS A 169 11.17 25.55 2.94
CA HIS A 169 11.61 24.16 2.81
C HIS A 169 10.40 23.24 2.99
N PRO A 170 9.57 23.06 1.94
CA PRO A 170 8.38 22.22 2.01
C PRO A 170 8.77 20.75 2.18
N MET A 171 8.01 20.00 3.00
CA MET A 171 8.15 18.56 3.12
C MET A 171 7.82 17.85 1.81
N LEU A 172 6.78 18.34 1.13
CA LEU A 172 6.30 17.86 -0.17
C LEU A 172 6.13 19.04 -1.12
N ASP A 173 6.98 19.12 -2.14
CA ASP A 173 6.78 20.11 -3.21
C ASP A 173 5.52 19.78 -4.02
N VAL A 174 4.38 20.34 -3.61
CA VAL A 174 3.09 20.11 -4.28
C VAL A 174 3.07 20.53 -5.75
N ARG A 175 4.06 21.32 -6.21
CA ARG A 175 4.20 21.70 -7.61
C ARG A 175 4.60 20.52 -8.49
N LEU A 176 5.18 19.47 -7.93
CA LEU A 176 5.46 18.21 -8.64
C LEU A 176 4.20 17.59 -9.23
N PHE A 177 3.06 17.77 -8.56
CA PHE A 177 1.76 17.30 -9.06
C PHE A 177 1.20 18.11 -10.25
N ALA A 178 1.80 19.23 -10.61
CA ALA A 178 1.50 19.91 -11.87
C ALA A 178 2.02 19.12 -13.09
N ASN A 179 3.00 18.24 -12.90
CA ASN A 179 3.47 17.33 -13.93
C ASN A 179 2.48 16.17 -14.06
N LEU A 180 1.75 16.11 -15.18
CA LEU A 180 0.72 15.07 -15.44
C LEU A 180 1.28 13.64 -15.36
N ARG A 181 2.52 13.44 -15.80
CA ARG A 181 3.18 12.13 -15.71
C ARG A 181 3.37 11.70 -14.27
N PHE A 182 3.86 12.61 -13.42
CA PHE A 182 4.05 12.38 -12.00
C PHE A 182 2.72 12.09 -11.28
N SER A 183 1.72 12.94 -11.54
CA SER A 183 0.39 12.81 -10.91
C SER A 183 -0.34 11.55 -11.34
N ALA A 184 -0.36 11.24 -12.65
CA ALA A 184 -1.01 10.03 -13.15
C ALA A 184 -0.32 8.76 -12.65
N ALA A 185 1.01 8.73 -12.60
CA ALA A 185 1.75 7.60 -12.06
C ALA A 185 1.51 7.42 -10.55
N SER A 186 1.55 8.51 -9.77
CA SER A 186 1.22 8.51 -8.34
C SER A 186 -0.21 8.06 -8.08
N GLY A 187 -1.17 8.53 -8.89
CA GLY A 187 -2.56 8.08 -8.85
C GLY A 187 -2.72 6.58 -9.16
N ALA A 188 -2.00 6.07 -10.15
CA ALA A 188 -2.01 4.64 -10.49
C ALA A 188 -1.46 3.77 -9.35
N VAL A 189 -0.37 4.22 -8.68
CA VAL A 189 0.16 3.54 -7.48
C VAL A 189 -0.86 3.59 -6.35
N THR A 190 -1.47 4.76 -6.07
CA THR A 190 -2.49 4.90 -5.02
C THR A 190 -3.67 3.96 -5.25
N VAL A 191 -4.22 3.91 -6.47
CA VAL A 191 -5.32 3.01 -6.86
C VAL A 191 -4.91 1.54 -6.71
N SER A 192 -3.70 1.19 -7.12
CA SER A 192 -3.19 -0.18 -7.01
C SER A 192 -3.12 -0.66 -5.56
N PHE A 193 -2.62 0.18 -4.67
CA PHE A 193 -2.53 -0.16 -3.24
C PHE A 193 -3.87 -0.05 -2.53
N PHE A 194 -4.76 0.86 -2.94
CA PHE A 194 -6.15 0.88 -2.50
C PHE A 194 -6.84 -0.46 -2.75
N THR A 195 -6.73 -0.96 -3.95
CA THR A 195 -7.34 -2.24 -4.33
C THR A 195 -6.64 -3.42 -3.63
N LEU A 196 -5.31 -3.42 -3.51
CA LEU A 196 -4.57 -4.49 -2.83
C LEU A 196 -5.00 -4.65 -1.37
N PHE A 197 -5.00 -3.56 -0.60
CA PHE A 197 -5.32 -3.63 0.83
C PHE A 197 -6.80 -3.91 1.08
N GLY A 198 -7.69 -3.39 0.21
CA GLY A 198 -9.10 -3.76 0.22
C GLY A 198 -9.32 -5.25 -0.09
N PHE A 199 -8.58 -5.81 -1.05
CA PHE A 199 -8.59 -7.24 -1.34
C PHE A 199 -8.14 -8.07 -0.13
N ILE A 200 -6.99 -7.74 0.47
CA ILE A 200 -6.46 -8.46 1.65
C ILE A 200 -7.49 -8.43 2.78
N PHE A 201 -8.10 -7.29 3.04
CA PHE A 201 -9.12 -7.14 4.09
C PHE A 201 -10.33 -8.08 3.88
N LEU A 202 -10.85 -8.15 2.66
CA LEU A 202 -12.02 -8.97 2.35
C LEU A 202 -11.70 -10.45 2.25
N ILE A 203 -10.59 -10.81 1.58
CA ILE A 203 -10.28 -12.22 1.29
C ILE A 203 -9.85 -12.99 2.54
N THR A 204 -9.16 -12.34 3.48
CA THR A 204 -8.78 -12.97 4.74
C THR A 204 -10.00 -13.35 5.57
N GLN A 205 -11.00 -12.46 5.66
CA GLN A 205 -12.25 -12.74 6.34
C GLN A 205 -13.07 -13.83 5.61
N TYR A 206 -13.12 -13.80 4.28
CA TYR A 206 -13.77 -14.86 3.49
C TYR A 206 -13.15 -16.22 3.77
N PHE A 207 -11.82 -16.33 3.75
CA PHE A 207 -11.15 -17.59 4.01
C PHE A 207 -11.33 -18.09 5.45
N GLN A 208 -11.23 -17.21 6.42
CA GLN A 208 -11.30 -17.61 7.82
C GLN A 208 -12.74 -17.90 8.28
N PHE A 209 -13.68 -17.03 7.98
CA PHE A 209 -15.05 -17.17 8.49
C PHE A 209 -15.97 -17.96 7.56
N VAL A 210 -15.99 -17.66 6.26
CA VAL A 210 -16.89 -18.35 5.33
C VAL A 210 -16.38 -19.73 4.95
N ARG A 211 -15.05 -19.86 4.73
CA ARG A 211 -14.43 -21.13 4.32
C ARG A 211 -13.87 -21.94 5.49
N GLY A 212 -13.85 -21.38 6.69
CA GLY A 212 -13.36 -22.06 7.90
C GLY A 212 -11.88 -22.42 7.88
N TYR A 213 -11.05 -21.73 7.07
CA TYR A 213 -9.61 -21.98 7.05
C TYR A 213 -8.94 -21.36 8.28
N GLY A 214 -7.98 -22.07 8.88
CA GLY A 214 -7.11 -21.50 9.90
C GLY A 214 -6.24 -20.36 9.36
N PRO A 215 -5.65 -19.56 10.27
CA PRO A 215 -4.80 -18.42 9.87
C PRO A 215 -3.62 -18.82 8.98
N PHE A 216 -2.92 -19.90 9.29
CA PHE A 216 -1.80 -20.41 8.48
C PHE A 216 -2.26 -20.85 7.09
N ALA A 217 -3.35 -21.66 7.05
CA ALA A 217 -3.91 -22.12 5.80
C ALA A 217 -4.40 -20.95 4.93
N THR A 218 -4.90 -19.86 5.52
CA THR A 218 -5.24 -18.61 4.85
C THR A 218 -3.99 -17.96 4.27
N GLY A 219 -2.92 -17.83 5.05
CA GLY A 219 -1.64 -17.24 4.59
C GLY A 219 -1.05 -17.96 3.38
N VAL A 220 -1.01 -19.30 3.43
CA VAL A 220 -0.52 -20.12 2.30
C VAL A 220 -1.37 -19.94 1.06
N ARG A 221 -2.69 -19.82 1.21
CA ARG A 221 -3.62 -19.61 0.08
C ARG A 221 -3.53 -18.24 -0.57
N LEU A 222 -2.83 -17.28 0.02
CA LEU A 222 -2.54 -15.99 -0.59
C LEU A 222 -1.29 -16.00 -1.47
N LEU A 223 -0.49 -17.08 -1.48
CA LEU A 223 0.71 -17.19 -2.32
C LEU A 223 0.49 -16.91 -3.81
N PRO A 224 -0.62 -17.32 -4.46
CA PRO A 224 -0.84 -17.02 -5.87
C PRO A 224 -0.78 -15.52 -6.18
N VAL A 225 -1.31 -14.66 -5.30
CA VAL A 225 -1.19 -13.21 -5.46
C VAL A 225 0.26 -12.75 -5.36
N ALA A 226 0.98 -13.18 -4.31
CA ALA A 226 2.35 -12.71 -4.07
C ALA A 226 3.29 -13.09 -5.22
N LEU A 227 3.19 -14.33 -5.71
CA LEU A 227 3.99 -14.83 -6.83
C LEU A 227 3.65 -14.11 -8.14
N SER A 228 2.36 -13.90 -8.40
CA SER A 228 1.93 -13.22 -9.62
C SER A 228 2.24 -11.73 -9.62
N VAL A 229 2.24 -11.05 -8.46
CA VAL A 229 2.76 -9.67 -8.34
C VAL A 229 4.22 -9.60 -8.74
N GLY A 230 5.06 -10.54 -8.26
CA GLY A 230 6.47 -10.61 -8.63
C GLY A 230 6.67 -10.81 -10.13
N ALA A 231 5.98 -11.81 -10.71
CA ALA A 231 6.02 -12.08 -12.15
C ALA A 231 5.51 -10.89 -12.98
N GLY A 232 4.40 -10.29 -12.57
CA GLY A 232 3.82 -9.09 -13.18
C GLY A 232 4.74 -7.88 -13.12
N SER A 233 5.49 -7.68 -12.03
CA SER A 233 6.44 -6.57 -11.88
C SER A 233 7.61 -6.70 -12.85
N VAL A 234 8.19 -7.90 -12.96
CA VAL A 234 9.29 -8.18 -13.91
C VAL A 234 8.79 -8.01 -15.36
N ALA A 235 7.65 -8.62 -15.69
CA ALA A 235 7.05 -8.51 -17.01
C ALA A 235 6.66 -7.06 -17.32
N GLY A 236 6.08 -6.35 -16.38
CA GLY A 236 5.64 -4.97 -16.51
C GLY A 236 6.78 -4.02 -16.86
N THR A 237 7.89 -4.12 -16.15
CA THR A 237 9.08 -3.30 -16.41
C THR A 237 9.67 -3.61 -17.80
N ALA A 238 9.80 -4.90 -18.14
CA ALA A 238 10.33 -5.32 -19.45
C ALA A 238 9.42 -4.89 -20.62
N LEU A 239 8.11 -5.03 -20.45
CA LEU A 239 7.12 -4.65 -21.48
C LEU A 239 6.96 -3.14 -21.60
N ALA A 240 7.09 -2.38 -20.49
CA ALA A 240 6.98 -0.92 -20.51
C ALA A 240 8.07 -0.27 -21.38
N VAL A 241 9.27 -0.86 -21.42
CA VAL A 241 10.35 -0.41 -22.30
C VAL A 241 9.98 -0.57 -23.78
N ARG A 242 9.23 -1.63 -24.14
CA ARG A 242 8.88 -1.95 -25.53
C ARG A 242 7.58 -1.29 -25.99
N ALA A 243 6.54 -1.39 -25.16
CA ALA A 243 5.17 -0.98 -25.49
C ALA A 243 4.76 0.38 -24.89
N GLY A 244 5.64 0.96 -24.07
CA GLY A 244 5.38 2.21 -23.37
C GLY A 244 4.64 2.03 -22.04
N THR A 245 4.97 2.89 -21.08
CA THR A 245 4.44 2.85 -19.71
C THR A 245 2.92 2.97 -19.66
N LYS A 246 2.34 3.85 -20.49
CA LYS A 246 0.88 4.09 -20.56
C LYS A 246 0.10 2.82 -20.79
N LEU A 247 0.46 2.04 -21.83
CA LEU A 247 -0.24 0.83 -22.20
C LEU A 247 -0.17 -0.21 -21.08
N ILE A 248 1.01 -0.42 -20.52
CA ILE A 248 1.24 -1.47 -19.50
C ILE A 248 0.53 -1.16 -18.19
N VAL A 249 0.64 0.09 -17.70
CA VAL A 249 -0.06 0.54 -16.49
C VAL A 249 -1.58 0.44 -16.67
N THR A 250 -2.09 0.88 -17.81
CA THR A 250 -3.53 0.79 -18.10
C THR A 250 -4.01 -0.66 -18.15
N THR A 251 -3.28 -1.54 -18.85
CA THR A 251 -3.61 -2.96 -18.92
C THR A 251 -3.61 -3.60 -17.53
N GLY A 252 -2.65 -3.25 -16.66
CA GLY A 252 -2.61 -3.71 -15.28
C GLY A 252 -3.83 -3.27 -14.47
N LEU A 253 -4.23 -2.01 -14.56
CA LEU A 253 -5.42 -1.49 -13.88
C LEU A 253 -6.71 -2.10 -14.42
N VAL A 254 -6.82 -2.33 -15.74
CA VAL A 254 -7.95 -3.04 -16.36
C VAL A 254 -8.02 -4.48 -15.87
N ALA A 255 -6.88 -5.19 -15.76
CA ALA A 255 -6.85 -6.55 -15.22
C ALA A 255 -7.32 -6.59 -13.76
N MET A 256 -6.93 -5.59 -12.95
CA MET A 256 -7.43 -5.47 -11.57
C MET A 256 -8.94 -5.20 -11.52
N ALA A 257 -9.45 -4.32 -12.38
CA ALA A 257 -10.89 -4.07 -12.50
C ALA A 257 -11.66 -5.32 -12.94
N ALA A 258 -11.14 -6.06 -13.93
CA ALA A 258 -11.69 -7.31 -14.40
C ALA A 258 -11.71 -8.39 -13.31
N PHE A 259 -10.62 -8.50 -12.52
CA PHE A 259 -10.59 -9.37 -11.35
C PHE A 259 -11.76 -9.08 -10.40
N TYR A 260 -11.97 -7.81 -10.04
CA TYR A 260 -13.02 -7.43 -9.12
C TYR A 260 -14.43 -7.68 -9.68
N GLY A 261 -14.64 -7.42 -10.98
CA GLY A 261 -15.88 -7.78 -11.67
C GLY A 261 -16.13 -9.28 -11.67
N TRP A 262 -15.08 -10.08 -11.95
CA TRP A 262 -15.16 -11.54 -11.91
C TRP A 262 -15.42 -12.05 -10.49
N ALA A 263 -14.71 -11.56 -9.48
CA ALA A 263 -14.94 -11.92 -8.08
C ALA A 263 -16.37 -11.57 -7.65
N ALA A 264 -16.87 -10.37 -7.97
CA ALA A 264 -18.24 -9.98 -7.64
C ALA A 264 -19.31 -10.89 -8.31
N ALA A 265 -19.10 -11.31 -9.55
CA ALA A 265 -20.02 -12.17 -10.29
C ALA A 265 -20.05 -13.62 -9.79
N THR A 266 -18.95 -14.10 -9.19
CA THR A 266 -18.79 -15.50 -8.76
C THR A 266 -18.81 -15.69 -7.27
N THR A 267 -19.06 -14.64 -6.47
CA THR A 267 -19.06 -14.69 -5.01
C THR A 267 -20.04 -15.75 -4.49
N SER A 268 -19.51 -16.77 -3.81
CA SER A 268 -20.27 -17.90 -3.26
C SER A 268 -19.50 -18.51 -2.08
N SER A 269 -20.22 -19.14 -1.14
CA SER A 269 -19.63 -19.91 -0.04
C SER A 269 -18.96 -21.20 -0.52
N THR A 270 -19.32 -21.71 -1.71
CA THR A 270 -18.88 -22.99 -2.28
C THR A 270 -17.90 -22.85 -3.45
N LEU A 271 -17.47 -21.63 -3.78
CA LEU A 271 -16.55 -21.38 -4.89
C LEU A 271 -15.25 -22.19 -4.74
N SER A 272 -14.84 -22.90 -5.79
CA SER A 272 -13.64 -23.72 -5.72
C SER A 272 -12.37 -22.86 -5.54
N TYR A 273 -11.41 -23.35 -4.77
CA TYR A 273 -10.14 -22.62 -4.56
C TYR A 273 -9.39 -22.39 -5.86
N GLY A 274 -9.49 -23.30 -6.85
CA GLY A 274 -8.86 -23.15 -8.15
C GLY A 274 -9.32 -21.87 -8.88
N VAL A 275 -10.62 -21.55 -8.83
CA VAL A 275 -11.16 -20.30 -9.40
C VAL A 275 -10.64 -19.10 -8.63
N ILE A 276 -10.65 -19.15 -7.29
CA ILE A 276 -10.12 -18.06 -6.44
C ILE A 276 -8.63 -17.83 -6.74
N ALA A 277 -7.83 -18.90 -6.86
CA ALA A 277 -6.42 -18.79 -7.21
C ALA A 277 -6.20 -18.19 -8.60
N ALA A 278 -7.00 -18.56 -9.59
CA ALA A 278 -6.96 -17.96 -10.93
C ALA A 278 -7.29 -16.45 -10.89
N GLN A 279 -8.32 -16.08 -10.13
CA GLN A 279 -8.66 -14.68 -9.87
C GLN A 279 -7.49 -13.92 -9.22
N MET A 280 -6.85 -14.53 -8.22
CA MET A 280 -5.68 -13.96 -7.53
C MET A 280 -4.50 -13.76 -8.49
N VAL A 281 -4.29 -14.68 -9.43
CA VAL A 281 -3.22 -14.54 -10.45
C VAL A 281 -3.50 -13.34 -11.34
N VAL A 282 -4.74 -13.18 -11.84
CA VAL A 282 -5.13 -12.02 -12.65
C VAL A 282 -4.91 -10.71 -11.88
N PHE A 283 -5.33 -10.66 -10.62
CA PHE A 283 -5.14 -9.50 -9.74
C PHE A 283 -3.66 -9.17 -9.53
N GLY A 284 -2.87 -10.17 -9.15
CA GLY A 284 -1.45 -9.98 -8.85
C GLY A 284 -0.64 -9.59 -10.09
N LEU A 285 -0.92 -10.18 -11.26
CA LEU A 285 -0.32 -9.75 -12.52
C LEU A 285 -0.68 -8.29 -12.81
N GLY A 286 -1.96 -7.91 -12.67
CA GLY A 286 -2.42 -6.53 -12.85
C GLY A 286 -1.70 -5.55 -11.93
N LEU A 287 -1.56 -5.89 -10.67
CA LEU A 287 -0.85 -5.07 -9.67
C LEU A 287 0.63 -4.91 -10.03
N GLY A 288 1.32 -6.00 -10.42
CA GLY A 288 2.72 -5.96 -10.82
C GLY A 288 2.96 -5.16 -12.09
N LEU A 289 2.12 -5.36 -13.11
CA LEU A 289 2.15 -4.59 -14.36
C LEU A 289 1.93 -3.08 -14.14
N THR A 290 1.20 -2.70 -13.08
CA THR A 290 0.94 -1.30 -12.77
C THR A 290 2.03 -0.70 -11.89
N SER A 291 2.35 -1.32 -10.75
CA SER A 291 3.10 -0.65 -9.69
C SER A 291 4.58 -0.44 -10.05
N ALA A 292 5.23 -1.39 -10.71
CA ALA A 292 6.64 -1.25 -11.08
C ALA A 292 6.88 -0.17 -12.14
N PRO A 293 6.20 -0.15 -13.30
CA PRO A 293 6.38 0.90 -14.29
C PRO A 293 5.87 2.28 -13.83
N ALA A 294 4.82 2.33 -12.98
CA ALA A 294 4.36 3.60 -12.42
C ALA A 294 5.39 4.19 -11.45
N THR A 295 6.01 3.38 -10.59
CA THR A 295 7.10 3.81 -9.71
C THR A 295 8.29 4.34 -10.53
N GLU A 296 8.67 3.64 -11.61
CA GLU A 296 9.72 4.12 -12.53
C GLU A 296 9.35 5.47 -13.16
N SER A 297 8.07 5.67 -13.50
CA SER A 297 7.58 6.95 -14.05
C SER A 297 7.62 8.07 -13.02
N ILE A 298 7.31 7.81 -11.74
CA ILE A 298 7.46 8.78 -10.65
C ILE A 298 8.92 9.20 -10.52
N MET A 299 9.82 8.21 -10.40
CA MET A 299 11.25 8.45 -10.22
C MET A 299 11.89 9.15 -11.44
N GLY A 300 11.43 8.81 -12.65
CA GLY A 300 11.91 9.42 -13.89
C GLY A 300 11.41 10.84 -14.14
N ALA A 301 10.38 11.30 -13.42
CA ALA A 301 9.85 12.66 -13.52
C ALA A 301 10.58 13.66 -12.61
N ILE A 302 11.52 13.19 -11.78
CA ILE A 302 12.20 13.98 -10.76
C ILE A 302 13.71 14.00 -11.05
N SER A 303 14.37 15.13 -10.76
CA SER A 303 15.83 15.25 -10.88
C SER A 303 16.54 14.32 -9.89
N ARG A 304 17.74 13.84 -10.23
CA ARG A 304 18.54 12.96 -9.36
C ARG A 304 18.81 13.57 -7.99
N ALA A 305 19.00 14.89 -7.90
CA ALA A 305 19.19 15.60 -6.65
C ALA A 305 17.95 15.52 -5.71
N LYS A 306 16.75 15.31 -6.26
CA LYS A 306 15.48 15.19 -5.51
C LYS A 306 14.97 13.74 -5.44
N ALA A 307 15.80 12.73 -5.74
CA ALA A 307 15.37 11.33 -5.77
C ALA A 307 14.77 10.85 -4.44
N GLY A 308 15.27 11.35 -3.30
CA GLY A 308 14.71 11.07 -1.98
C GLY A 308 13.26 11.54 -1.83
N VAL A 309 12.93 12.72 -2.38
CA VAL A 309 11.55 13.25 -2.40
C VAL A 309 10.66 12.34 -3.24
N GLY A 310 11.14 11.89 -4.40
CA GLY A 310 10.39 10.96 -5.25
C GLY A 310 10.09 9.65 -4.59
N SER A 311 11.06 9.06 -3.89
CA SER A 311 10.87 7.84 -3.11
C SER A 311 9.85 8.05 -1.99
N ALA A 312 9.96 9.14 -1.23
CA ALA A 312 9.03 9.47 -0.16
C ALA A 312 7.59 9.64 -0.68
N VAL A 313 7.41 10.31 -1.82
CA VAL A 313 6.07 10.43 -2.43
C VAL A 313 5.54 9.08 -2.90
N ASN A 314 6.37 8.27 -3.55
CA ASN A 314 5.96 6.93 -3.98
C ASN A 314 5.51 6.06 -2.80
N ASP A 315 6.23 6.08 -1.69
CA ASP A 315 5.87 5.33 -0.49
C ASP A 315 4.63 5.91 0.19
N SER A 316 4.51 7.25 0.25
CA SER A 316 3.32 7.91 0.77
C SER A 316 2.07 7.56 -0.05
N THR A 317 2.15 7.54 -1.38
CA THR A 317 1.02 7.17 -2.25
C THR A 317 0.58 5.72 -2.03
N ARG A 318 1.51 4.80 -1.78
CA ARG A 318 1.20 3.40 -1.41
C ARG A 318 0.47 3.32 -0.08
N LEU A 319 0.98 4.00 0.95
CA LEU A 319 0.39 3.99 2.29
C LEU A 319 -0.98 4.66 2.31
N ILE A 320 -1.13 5.81 1.64
CA ILE A 320 -2.41 6.51 1.48
C ILE A 320 -3.41 5.61 0.76
N GLY A 321 -3.01 5.03 -0.37
CA GLY A 321 -3.85 4.08 -1.11
C GLY A 321 -4.30 2.92 -0.23
N GLY A 322 -3.36 2.27 0.47
CA GLY A 322 -3.65 1.14 1.34
C GLY A 322 -4.60 1.48 2.48
N THR A 323 -4.36 2.59 3.16
CA THR A 323 -5.19 3.06 4.29
C THR A 323 -6.61 3.39 3.83
N LEU A 324 -6.75 4.14 2.74
CA LEU A 324 -8.05 4.46 2.15
C LEU A 324 -8.75 3.22 1.62
N GLY A 325 -8.00 2.26 1.06
CA GLY A 325 -8.55 1.00 0.57
C GLY A 325 -9.24 0.20 1.67
N VAL A 326 -8.56 -0.01 2.80
CA VAL A 326 -9.16 -0.69 3.96
C VAL A 326 -10.33 0.10 4.53
N ALA A 327 -10.18 1.42 4.69
CA ALA A 327 -11.22 2.26 5.28
C ALA A 327 -12.49 2.30 4.43
N VAL A 328 -12.36 2.58 3.13
CA VAL A 328 -13.52 2.73 2.23
C VAL A 328 -14.19 1.37 1.98
N ILE A 329 -13.41 0.35 1.59
CA ILE A 329 -13.96 -0.97 1.29
C ILE A 329 -14.52 -1.61 2.57
N GLY A 330 -13.83 -1.44 3.71
CA GLY A 330 -14.30 -1.92 5.00
C GLY A 330 -15.59 -1.25 5.44
N SER A 331 -15.73 0.07 5.25
CA SER A 331 -16.94 0.82 5.61
C SER A 331 -18.12 0.51 4.70
N VAL A 332 -17.88 0.35 3.39
CA VAL A 332 -18.92 -0.12 2.45
C VAL A 332 -19.38 -1.52 2.82
N TYR A 333 -18.42 -2.42 3.07
CA TYR A 333 -18.71 -3.77 3.54
C TYR A 333 -19.55 -3.74 4.84
N ALA A 334 -19.12 -2.97 5.86
CA ALA A 334 -19.80 -2.89 7.15
C ALA A 334 -21.26 -2.37 7.02
N SER A 335 -21.46 -1.33 6.19
CA SER A 335 -22.79 -0.78 5.91
C SER A 335 -23.74 -1.82 5.28
N VAL A 336 -23.23 -2.56 4.27
CA VAL A 336 -24.01 -3.59 3.57
C VAL A 336 -24.22 -4.80 4.46
N TYR A 337 -23.19 -5.24 5.19
CA TYR A 337 -23.27 -6.34 6.15
C TYR A 337 -24.33 -6.06 7.21
N GLY A 338 -24.27 -4.90 7.87
CA GLY A 338 -25.19 -4.52 8.93
C GLY A 338 -26.64 -4.48 8.45
N SER A 339 -26.92 -3.80 7.33
CA SER A 339 -28.26 -3.70 6.77
C SER A 339 -28.83 -5.07 6.34
N ARG A 340 -28.00 -5.90 5.73
CA ARG A 340 -28.41 -7.23 5.27
C ARG A 340 -28.62 -8.20 6.43
N LEU A 341 -27.74 -8.14 7.45
CA LEU A 341 -27.88 -8.94 8.64
C LEU A 341 -29.20 -8.64 9.36
N THR A 342 -29.53 -7.37 9.59
CA THR A 342 -30.78 -6.95 10.20
C THR A 342 -32.00 -7.54 9.48
N ALA A 343 -31.97 -7.56 8.13
CA ALA A 343 -33.08 -8.08 7.33
C ALA A 343 -33.21 -9.61 7.35
N THR A 344 -32.17 -10.34 7.79
CA THR A 344 -32.12 -11.82 7.72
C THR A 344 -31.96 -12.50 9.07
N LEU A 345 -31.79 -11.74 10.15
CA LEU A 345 -31.68 -12.30 11.52
C LEU A 345 -32.99 -13.02 11.90
N PRO A 346 -32.88 -14.21 12.55
CA PRO A 346 -34.04 -14.87 13.12
C PRO A 346 -34.73 -13.99 14.18
N ALA A 347 -36.06 -13.87 14.09
CA ALA A 347 -36.83 -13.08 15.05
C ALA A 347 -36.74 -13.59 16.51
N SER A 348 -36.38 -14.88 16.68
CA SER A 348 -36.16 -15.53 17.97
C SER A 348 -34.80 -15.24 18.60
N LEU A 349 -33.91 -14.49 17.92
CA LEU A 349 -32.58 -14.22 18.44
C LEU A 349 -32.63 -13.17 19.55
N PRO A 350 -31.99 -13.43 20.73
CA PRO A 350 -31.92 -12.44 21.81
C PRO A 350 -31.22 -11.14 21.36
N GLY A 351 -31.77 -9.98 21.77
CA GLY A 351 -31.23 -8.66 21.39
C GLY A 351 -29.74 -8.46 21.66
N PRO A 352 -29.18 -8.87 22.80
CA PRO A 352 -27.74 -8.79 23.06
C PRO A 352 -26.89 -9.59 22.07
N VAL A 353 -27.36 -10.76 21.65
CA VAL A 353 -26.66 -11.59 20.66
C VAL A 353 -26.72 -10.96 19.28
N ALA A 354 -27.85 -10.39 18.90
CA ALA A 354 -27.99 -9.63 17.66
C ALA A 354 -27.01 -8.45 17.64
N ALA A 355 -26.86 -7.71 18.74
CA ALA A 355 -25.90 -6.62 18.85
C ALA A 355 -24.45 -7.08 18.66
N ILE A 356 -24.07 -8.22 19.23
CA ILE A 356 -22.73 -8.83 19.03
C ILE A 356 -22.56 -9.22 17.56
N ALA A 357 -23.58 -9.84 16.94
CA ALA A 357 -23.49 -10.26 15.53
C ALA A 357 -23.33 -9.08 14.57
N HIS A 358 -23.85 -7.92 14.91
CA HIS A 358 -23.68 -6.69 14.12
C HIS A 358 -22.26 -6.11 14.16
N GLN A 359 -21.44 -6.45 15.15
CA GLN A 359 -20.08 -5.92 15.24
C GLN A 359 -19.18 -6.44 14.12
N SER A 360 -19.27 -7.74 13.78
CA SER A 360 -18.50 -8.32 12.68
C SER A 360 -19.00 -9.73 12.34
N VAL A 361 -18.66 -10.23 11.16
CA VAL A 361 -18.89 -11.63 10.79
C VAL A 361 -18.23 -12.60 11.77
N GLY A 362 -17.01 -12.30 12.24
CA GLY A 362 -16.31 -13.12 13.24
C GLY A 362 -17.06 -13.19 14.56
N ALA A 363 -17.53 -12.06 15.07
CA ALA A 363 -18.35 -12.01 16.29
C ALA A 363 -19.67 -12.80 16.14
N ALA A 364 -20.31 -12.72 14.98
CA ALA A 364 -21.51 -13.49 14.66
C ALA A 364 -21.23 -15.00 14.68
N TYR A 365 -20.11 -15.46 14.14
CA TYR A 365 -19.74 -16.89 14.16
C TYR A 365 -19.41 -17.39 15.56
N VAL A 366 -18.73 -16.60 16.38
CA VAL A 366 -18.46 -16.93 17.79
C VAL A 366 -19.78 -17.02 18.55
N ALA A 367 -20.68 -16.05 18.42
CA ALA A 367 -21.99 -16.05 19.04
C ALA A 367 -22.83 -17.25 18.60
N ALA A 368 -22.81 -17.61 17.31
CA ALA A 368 -23.48 -18.78 16.77
C ALA A 368 -22.98 -20.09 17.42
N GLY A 369 -21.65 -20.22 17.58
CA GLY A 369 -21.05 -21.37 18.27
C GLY A 369 -21.47 -21.46 19.73
N GLN A 370 -21.51 -20.34 20.46
CA GLN A 370 -21.96 -20.30 21.85
C GLN A 370 -23.45 -20.69 22.00
N ILE A 371 -24.32 -20.19 21.11
CA ILE A 371 -25.75 -20.55 21.09
C ILE A 371 -25.90 -22.07 20.85
N ALA A 372 -25.15 -22.62 19.92
CA ALA A 372 -25.19 -24.07 19.65
C ALA A 372 -24.73 -24.89 20.86
N ALA A 373 -23.68 -24.47 21.56
CA ALA A 373 -23.19 -25.10 22.78
C ALA A 373 -24.18 -25.05 23.96
N LEU A 374 -25.02 -23.98 23.99
CA LEU A 374 -26.10 -23.86 24.99
C LEU A 374 -27.35 -24.70 24.68
N GLY A 375 -27.30 -25.59 23.69
CA GLY A 375 -28.39 -26.48 23.34
C GLY A 375 -29.36 -25.98 22.26
N HIS A 376 -29.01 -24.89 21.56
CA HIS A 376 -29.79 -24.31 20.47
C HIS A 376 -29.06 -24.39 19.11
N PRO A 377 -28.69 -25.59 18.61
CA PRO A 377 -27.87 -25.72 17.40
C PRO A 377 -28.55 -25.16 16.14
N VAL A 378 -29.89 -25.30 16.03
CA VAL A 378 -30.65 -24.79 14.89
C VAL A 378 -30.57 -23.25 14.82
N LEU A 379 -30.70 -22.59 15.96
CA LEU A 379 -30.61 -21.11 16.03
C LEU A 379 -29.17 -20.63 15.74
N GLY A 380 -28.15 -21.35 16.26
CA GLY A 380 -26.76 -21.08 15.96
C GLY A 380 -26.47 -21.20 14.46
N GLN A 381 -26.92 -22.27 13.80
CA GLN A 381 -26.78 -22.45 12.35
C GLN A 381 -27.50 -21.36 11.56
N ALA A 382 -28.73 -20.99 11.97
CA ALA A 382 -29.47 -19.90 11.31
C ALA A 382 -28.73 -18.56 11.38
N LEU A 383 -28.15 -18.22 12.54
CA LEU A 383 -27.30 -17.02 12.71
C LEU A 383 -26.07 -17.11 11.82
N GLN A 384 -25.38 -18.25 11.77
CA GLN A 384 -24.21 -18.43 10.93
C GLN A 384 -24.50 -18.25 9.44
N HIS A 385 -25.62 -18.84 8.97
CA HIS A 385 -26.08 -18.66 7.59
C HIS A 385 -26.46 -17.21 7.25
N ALA A 386 -27.16 -16.52 8.16
CA ALA A 386 -27.49 -15.12 8.01
C ALA A 386 -26.24 -14.24 7.90
N ALA A 387 -25.27 -14.46 8.80
CA ALA A 387 -23.99 -13.76 8.80
C ALA A 387 -23.16 -14.03 7.53
N ALA A 388 -23.08 -15.30 7.08
CA ALA A 388 -22.40 -15.68 5.85
C ALA A 388 -23.03 -14.99 4.61
N ASN A 389 -24.35 -15.00 4.50
CA ASN A 389 -25.05 -14.36 3.39
C ASN A 389 -24.88 -12.83 3.40
N ALA A 390 -24.94 -12.20 4.57
CA ALA A 390 -24.69 -10.78 4.74
C ALA A 390 -23.24 -10.43 4.36
N PHE A 391 -22.26 -11.26 4.77
CA PHE A 391 -20.86 -11.12 4.40
C PHE A 391 -20.65 -11.21 2.89
N LEU A 392 -21.19 -12.26 2.22
CA LEU A 392 -21.05 -12.45 0.78
C LEU A 392 -21.63 -11.26 0.00
N ARG A 393 -22.75 -10.70 0.46
CA ARG A 393 -23.32 -9.48 -0.15
C ARG A 393 -22.40 -8.28 0.04
N GLY A 394 -21.87 -8.08 1.25
CA GLY A 394 -20.87 -7.03 1.53
C GLY A 394 -19.61 -7.18 0.69
N LEU A 395 -19.10 -8.42 0.55
CA LEU A 395 -17.97 -8.76 -0.30
C LEU A 395 -18.25 -8.39 -1.78
N THR A 396 -19.41 -8.78 -2.31
CA THR A 396 -19.79 -8.43 -3.69
C THR A 396 -19.77 -6.91 -3.92
N ILE A 397 -20.41 -6.13 -3.04
CA ILE A 397 -20.45 -4.66 -3.18
C ILE A 397 -19.06 -4.06 -2.97
N GLY A 398 -18.28 -4.55 -2.00
CA GLY A 398 -16.88 -4.13 -1.81
C GLY A 398 -16.02 -4.37 -3.06
N CYS A 399 -16.18 -5.52 -3.71
CA CYS A 399 -15.54 -5.83 -4.98
C CYS A 399 -15.96 -4.87 -6.10
N LEU A 400 -17.25 -4.54 -6.22
CA LEU A 400 -17.75 -3.59 -7.23
C LEU A 400 -17.17 -2.18 -7.02
N VAL A 401 -17.08 -1.72 -5.76
CA VAL A 401 -16.46 -0.43 -5.44
C VAL A 401 -14.97 -0.43 -5.79
N ALA A 402 -14.23 -1.47 -5.38
CA ALA A 402 -12.81 -1.59 -5.70
C ALA A 402 -12.55 -1.69 -7.22
N GLY A 403 -13.40 -2.44 -7.92
CA GLY A 403 -13.37 -2.55 -9.38
C GLY A 403 -13.66 -1.21 -10.06
N GLY A 404 -14.62 -0.45 -9.56
CA GLY A 404 -14.92 0.91 -10.04
C GLY A 404 -13.75 1.87 -9.86
N VAL A 405 -13.07 1.82 -8.70
CA VAL A 405 -11.86 2.62 -8.44
C VAL A 405 -10.72 2.20 -9.38
N ALA A 406 -10.51 0.90 -9.60
CA ALA A 406 -9.51 0.41 -10.55
C ALA A 406 -9.82 0.86 -11.99
N ALA A 407 -11.08 0.79 -12.42
CA ALA A 407 -11.53 1.24 -13.74
C ALA A 407 -11.36 2.75 -13.92
N ALA A 408 -11.70 3.55 -12.90
CA ALA A 408 -11.44 4.99 -12.90
C ALA A 408 -9.94 5.29 -12.97
N GLY A 409 -9.12 4.55 -12.23
CA GLY A 409 -7.65 4.62 -12.32
C GLY A 409 -7.13 4.29 -13.72
N ALA A 410 -7.68 3.26 -14.37
CA ALA A 410 -7.34 2.90 -15.74
C ALA A 410 -7.69 4.03 -16.72
N LEU A 411 -8.86 4.63 -16.57
CA LEU A 411 -9.28 5.79 -17.38
C LEU A 411 -8.34 6.98 -17.19
N LEU A 412 -8.00 7.31 -15.95
CA LEU A 412 -7.04 8.37 -15.66
C LEU A 412 -5.65 8.08 -16.24
N ALA A 413 -5.18 6.83 -16.19
CA ALA A 413 -3.92 6.43 -16.81
C ALA A 413 -3.98 6.57 -18.34
N VAL A 414 -5.09 6.20 -18.99
CA VAL A 414 -5.30 6.41 -20.43
C VAL A 414 -5.27 7.89 -20.80
N LEU A 415 -5.88 8.75 -20.00
CA LEU A 415 -6.00 10.17 -20.34
C LEU A 415 -4.70 10.95 -20.08
N PHE A 416 -4.04 10.68 -18.95
CA PHE A 416 -2.99 11.56 -18.42
C PHE A 416 -1.59 10.96 -18.39
N LEU A 417 -1.43 9.64 -18.51
CA LEU A 417 -0.09 9.05 -18.51
C LEU A 417 0.52 9.15 -19.92
N PRO A 418 1.73 9.72 -20.09
CA PRO A 418 2.41 9.79 -21.38
C PRO A 418 2.77 8.40 -21.92
N ALA A 419 2.68 8.22 -23.23
CA ALA A 419 2.87 6.93 -23.89
C ALA A 419 4.31 6.38 -23.80
N GLN A 420 5.31 7.26 -23.75
CA GLN A 420 6.74 6.88 -23.65
C GLN A 420 7.41 7.54 -22.46
N PRO A 421 8.43 6.90 -21.84
CA PRO A 421 9.28 7.60 -20.89
C PRO A 421 9.92 8.78 -21.61
N ALA A 422 9.97 9.97 -20.96
CA ALA A 422 10.73 11.09 -21.49
C ALA A 422 12.17 10.59 -21.72
N ARG A 423 12.68 10.71 -22.95
CA ARG A 423 14.11 10.53 -23.19
C ARG A 423 14.83 11.39 -22.15
N PRO A 424 15.87 10.89 -21.45
CA PRO A 424 16.74 11.75 -20.70
C PRO A 424 17.14 12.87 -21.65
N ALA A 425 16.98 14.12 -21.23
CA ALA A 425 17.51 15.23 -21.99
C ALA A 425 18.97 14.87 -22.27
N SER A 426 19.29 14.72 -23.56
CA SER A 426 20.68 14.61 -24.00
C SER A 426 21.42 15.74 -23.27
N PRO A 427 22.57 15.51 -22.60
CA PRO A 427 23.33 16.62 -22.07
C PRO A 427 23.44 17.62 -23.21
N ALA A 428 22.89 18.81 -22.99
CA ALA A 428 22.84 19.83 -23.99
C ALA A 428 24.24 19.98 -24.60
N ALA A 429 24.28 19.98 -25.91
CA ALA A 429 25.43 20.42 -26.69
C ALA A 429 25.65 21.95 -26.50
N ASP A 430 25.64 22.39 -25.26
CA ASP A 430 25.90 23.77 -24.81
C ASP A 430 27.10 23.78 -23.83
N GLU A 431 28.15 23.05 -24.14
CA GLU A 431 29.48 23.57 -23.85
C GLU A 431 29.92 24.39 -25.09
N PRO A 432 29.97 25.69 -25.00
CA PRO A 432 30.67 26.47 -26.01
C PRO A 432 32.10 25.94 -26.03
N ALA A 433 32.51 25.37 -27.17
CA ALA A 433 33.87 24.97 -27.41
C ALA A 433 34.77 26.13 -26.93
N THR A 434 35.40 25.93 -25.79
CA THR A 434 36.35 26.90 -25.24
C THR A 434 37.38 27.16 -26.31
N ALA A 435 37.63 28.42 -26.56
CA ALA A 435 38.54 28.92 -27.61
C ALA A 435 39.99 28.41 -27.48
N GLU A 436 40.32 27.67 -26.43
CA GLU A 436 41.61 27.00 -26.21
C GLU A 436 41.79 25.74 -27.06
N GLY A 437 40.71 25.00 -27.42
CA GLY A 437 40.83 23.80 -28.26
C GLY A 437 41.15 24.11 -29.75
N ARG A 438 40.91 25.33 -30.22
CA ARG A 438 41.26 25.73 -31.59
C ARG A 438 42.71 26.19 -31.76
N ARG A 439 43.38 26.61 -30.70
CA ARG A 439 44.80 27.02 -30.79
C ARG A 439 45.81 25.86 -30.76
N ALA A 440 45.39 24.68 -30.31
CA ALA A 440 46.24 23.49 -30.32
C ALA A 440 46.31 22.74 -31.68
N ALA A 441 45.40 23.07 -32.62
CA ALA A 441 45.36 22.44 -33.94
C ALA A 441 46.09 23.23 -35.07
N GLU A 442 46.62 24.44 -34.77
CA GLU A 442 47.24 25.31 -35.78
C GLU A 442 48.76 25.50 -35.56
N THR A 443 49.45 24.61 -34.85
CA THR A 443 50.90 24.69 -34.74
C THR A 443 51.54 23.88 -35.91
N PRO A 444 52.21 24.53 -36.87
CA PRO A 444 52.86 23.81 -37.97
C PRO A 444 54.06 23.03 -37.46
N ALA A 445 54.19 21.82 -37.94
CA ALA A 445 55.29 20.93 -37.65
C ALA A 445 56.62 21.54 -38.16
N HIS A 446 57.53 21.82 -37.27
CA HIS A 446 58.90 22.20 -37.63
C HIS A 446 59.69 20.90 -37.95
N PRO A 447 60.47 20.87 -39.08
CA PRO A 447 61.23 19.67 -39.45
C PRO A 447 62.43 19.50 -38.53
N ALA A 448 62.60 18.30 -38.07
CA ALA A 448 63.77 17.86 -37.31
C ALA A 448 65.03 17.93 -38.20
N SER A 449 66.01 18.74 -37.84
CA SER A 449 67.38 18.64 -38.31
C SER A 449 68.12 17.64 -37.47
N ALA A 450 68.73 16.65 -38.15
CA ALA A 450 69.69 15.67 -37.56
C ALA A 450 70.95 16.39 -37.08
N ALA A 451 71.49 15.95 -35.96
CA ALA A 451 72.91 15.74 -35.76
C ALA A 451 73.20 15.32 -34.27
N TRP A 452 73.99 14.28 -34.17
CA TRP A 452 74.80 13.72 -33.10
C TRP A 452 74.16 12.95 -31.95
#